data_5e84d6f9903642e6996c65ef117432f2
#
_entry.id   5e84d6f9903642e6996c65ef117432f2
#
_cell.length_a   1.000
_cell.length_b   1.000
_cell.length_c   1.000
_cell.angle_alpha   90.00
_cell.angle_beta   90.00
_cell.angle_gamma   90.00
#
_symmetry.space_group_name_H-M   'P 1'
#
loop_
_entity.id
_entity.type
_entity.pdbx_description
1 polymer ?
#
loop_
_entity_poly.entity_id
_entity_poly.type
_entity_poly.pdbx_seq_one_letter_code
_entity_poly.pdbx_strand_id
1 'polypeptide(L)'
;IIGQLVSLVPGSNILIMSPNYALSQISFDLQRNLIKHFDLEVTKDNAKDKVIEISNGSTIRMGSVNQVDSCVGRSYDLIIFDEAALADGKDAFNVALRPTLDKENSKALFISTPRGRNNWFSEFFYRGFTDDFPEWCSIRATYRDNPRMSESDIAEARKSMSEAEFRQEYEADFNTYEGQIWKFDFESQVKDLSQLDTSRMDVFAGLDVGYKDPTALCVIAYDWDEEKYYLVDEYLNAERTTEQH
;
A
#
# COMPACT_ATOMS: atom_id res chain seq x y z
N ILE A 1 -11.88 14.64 3.07
CA ILE A 1 -12.81 14.80 4.23
C ILE A 1 -12.04 14.71 5.55
N ILE A 2 -11.28 13.63 5.83
CA ILE A 2 -10.56 13.46 7.12
C ILE A 2 -9.61 14.64 7.38
N GLY A 3 -8.80 15.04 6.39
CA GLY A 3 -7.93 16.21 6.52
C GLY A 3 -8.69 17.49 6.87
N GLN A 4 -9.89 17.69 6.31
CA GLN A 4 -10.74 18.83 6.65
C GLN A 4 -11.27 18.73 8.09
N LEU A 5 -11.69 17.56 8.55
CA LEU A 5 -12.15 17.39 9.92
C LEU A 5 -11.04 17.71 10.93
N VAL A 6 -9.81 17.28 10.67
CA VAL A 6 -8.66 17.61 11.52
C VAL A 6 -8.33 19.10 11.45
N SER A 7 -8.46 19.74 10.28
CA SER A 7 -8.21 21.18 10.13
C SER A 7 -9.21 22.09 10.88
N LEU A 8 -10.33 21.54 11.34
CA LEU A 8 -11.26 22.26 12.22
C LEU A 8 -10.69 22.43 13.64
N VAL A 9 -9.70 21.62 14.03
CA VAL A 9 -8.95 21.87 15.28
C VAL A 9 -7.97 23.01 15.04
N PRO A 10 -8.09 24.14 15.77
CA PRO A 10 -7.27 25.31 15.51
C PRO A 10 -5.76 25.03 15.57
N GLY A 11 -5.03 25.59 14.63
CA GLY A 11 -3.57 25.46 14.55
C GLY A 11 -3.05 24.09 14.07
N SER A 12 -3.93 23.24 13.52
CA SER A 12 -3.51 21.91 13.02
C SER A 12 -2.71 22.02 11.73
N ASN A 13 -1.66 21.23 11.60
CA ASN A 13 -0.87 21.06 10.39
C ASN A 13 -1.15 19.70 9.77
N ILE A 14 -1.71 19.69 8.56
CA ILE A 14 -2.06 18.49 7.82
C ILE A 14 -1.17 18.40 6.57
N LEU A 15 -0.59 17.24 6.33
CA LEU A 15 0.11 16.89 5.11
C LEU A 15 -0.64 15.81 4.36
N ILE A 16 -0.90 16.03 3.07
CA ILE A 16 -1.46 15.02 2.17
C ILE A 16 -0.38 14.69 1.14
N MET A 17 0.11 13.46 1.18
CA MET A 17 1.11 12.93 0.27
C MET A 17 0.44 12.14 -0.85
N SER A 18 0.89 12.35 -2.07
CA SER A 18 0.45 11.59 -3.24
C SER A 18 1.66 10.95 -3.91
N PRO A 19 1.50 9.91 -4.75
CA PRO A 19 2.60 9.27 -5.47
C PRO A 19 3.45 10.24 -6.29
N ASN A 20 2.80 11.19 -6.95
CA ASN A 20 3.46 12.16 -7.83
C ASN A 20 2.79 13.54 -7.78
N TYR A 21 3.41 14.52 -8.46
CA TYR A 21 2.93 15.90 -8.48
C TYR A 21 1.54 16.06 -9.13
N ALA A 22 1.23 15.28 -10.16
CA ALA A 22 -0.06 15.37 -10.85
C ALA A 22 -1.21 14.94 -9.92
N LEU A 23 -1.06 13.83 -9.21
CA LEU A 23 -2.04 13.37 -8.22
C LEU A 23 -2.17 14.35 -7.05
N SER A 24 -1.05 14.95 -6.60
CA SER A 24 -1.13 15.97 -5.56
C SER A 24 -1.88 17.24 -5.99
N GLN A 25 -1.95 17.52 -7.31
CA GLN A 25 -2.79 18.63 -7.82
C GLN A 25 -4.27 18.30 -7.70
N ILE A 26 -4.66 17.07 -7.99
CA ILE A 26 -6.06 16.62 -7.83
C ILE A 26 -6.48 16.73 -6.35
N SER A 27 -5.64 16.27 -5.43
CA SER A 27 -5.89 16.40 -3.99
C SER A 27 -6.00 17.86 -3.56
N PHE A 28 -5.16 18.76 -4.11
CA PHE A 28 -5.21 20.19 -3.82
C PHE A 28 -6.54 20.84 -4.27
N ASP A 29 -6.96 20.56 -5.49
CA ASP A 29 -8.22 21.10 -6.02
C ASP A 29 -9.42 20.55 -5.25
N LEU A 30 -9.39 19.29 -4.85
CA LEU A 30 -10.41 18.71 -3.99
C LEU A 30 -10.47 19.42 -2.62
N GLN A 31 -9.34 19.73 -2.00
CA GLN A 31 -9.33 20.46 -0.73
C GLN A 31 -9.93 21.86 -0.88
N ARG A 32 -9.61 22.58 -1.94
CA ARG A 32 -10.23 23.88 -2.27
C ARG A 32 -11.75 23.78 -2.37
N ASN A 33 -12.24 22.74 -3.06
CA ASN A 33 -13.68 22.52 -3.21
C ASN A 33 -14.36 22.21 -1.86
N LEU A 34 -13.71 21.41 -1.01
CA LEU A 34 -14.22 21.08 0.32
C LEU A 34 -14.25 22.31 1.23
N ILE A 35 -13.19 23.11 1.22
CA ILE A 35 -13.11 24.38 1.98
C ILE A 35 -14.25 25.31 1.58
N LYS A 36 -14.46 25.48 0.28
CA LYS A 36 -15.58 26.27 -0.26
C LYS A 36 -16.95 25.69 0.11
N HIS A 37 -17.09 24.37 0.06
CA HIS A 37 -18.34 23.70 0.43
C HIS A 37 -18.70 23.87 1.91
N PHE A 38 -17.69 23.87 2.79
CA PHE A 38 -17.88 24.07 4.23
C PHE A 38 -17.79 25.54 4.68
N ASP A 39 -17.70 26.47 3.71
CA ASP A 39 -17.61 27.92 3.94
C ASP A 39 -16.50 28.31 4.95
N LEU A 40 -15.33 27.65 4.81
CA LEU A 40 -14.19 27.96 5.66
C LEU A 40 -13.44 29.17 5.11
N GLU A 41 -13.13 30.11 6.00
CA GLU A 41 -12.38 31.32 5.65
C GLU A 41 -10.90 31.00 5.41
N VAL A 42 -10.42 31.28 4.19
CA VAL A 42 -9.04 31.07 3.75
C VAL A 42 -8.24 32.35 3.90
N THR A 43 -7.12 32.27 4.64
CA THR A 43 -6.17 33.38 4.81
C THR A 43 -5.04 33.32 3.78
N LYS A 44 -4.72 32.13 3.25
CA LYS A 44 -3.72 31.96 2.21
C LYS A 44 -4.07 30.75 1.33
N ASP A 45 -4.01 30.95 0.03
CA ASP A 45 -4.12 29.91 -1.00
C ASP A 45 -2.93 30.02 -1.97
N ASN A 46 -1.93 29.17 -1.78
CA ASN A 46 -0.72 29.14 -2.61
C ASN A 46 -0.73 27.90 -3.52
N ALA A 47 -1.15 28.12 -4.77
CA ALA A 47 -1.21 27.05 -5.77
C ALA A 47 0.17 26.50 -6.17
N LYS A 48 1.23 27.32 -6.11
CA LYS A 48 2.59 26.90 -6.48
C LYS A 48 3.13 25.89 -5.47
N ASP A 49 3.01 26.21 -4.20
CA ASP A 49 3.53 25.39 -3.10
C ASP A 49 2.48 24.40 -2.58
N LYS A 50 1.25 24.45 -3.14
CA LYS A 50 0.08 23.66 -2.75
C LYS A 50 -0.19 23.70 -1.24
N VAL A 51 -0.32 24.92 -0.72
CA VAL A 51 -0.58 25.17 0.70
C VAL A 51 -1.81 26.04 0.85
N ILE A 52 -2.71 25.63 1.72
CA ILE A 52 -3.89 26.37 2.12
C ILE A 52 -3.80 26.64 3.63
N GLU A 53 -3.98 27.91 4.03
CA GLU A 53 -4.11 28.30 5.43
C GLU A 53 -5.52 28.83 5.67
N ILE A 54 -6.16 28.39 6.73
CA ILE A 54 -7.50 28.82 7.14
C ILE A 54 -7.44 29.70 8.38
N SER A 55 -8.49 30.50 8.61
CA SER A 55 -8.50 31.59 9.60
C SER A 55 -8.31 31.13 11.05
N ASN A 56 -8.54 29.84 11.33
CA ASN A 56 -8.26 29.26 12.65
C ASN A 56 -6.78 28.91 12.89
N GLY A 57 -5.88 29.27 11.95
CA GLY A 57 -4.44 29.00 12.02
C GLY A 57 -4.02 27.61 11.50
N SER A 58 -4.95 26.79 11.01
CA SER A 58 -4.60 25.48 10.46
C SER A 58 -4.05 25.57 9.05
N THR A 59 -3.17 24.64 8.70
CA THR A 59 -2.51 24.57 7.40
C THR A 59 -2.75 23.18 6.77
N ILE A 60 -3.14 23.17 5.52
CA ILE A 60 -3.22 21.94 4.69
C ILE A 60 -2.20 22.05 3.56
N ARG A 61 -1.27 21.13 3.54
CA ARG A 61 -0.19 21.06 2.55
C ARG A 61 -0.32 19.78 1.74
N MET A 62 -0.09 19.86 0.42
CA MET A 62 0.06 18.69 -0.44
C MET A 62 1.53 18.51 -0.82
N GLY A 63 1.98 17.26 -0.75
CA GLY A 63 3.29 16.83 -1.16
C GLY A 63 3.23 15.65 -2.13
N SER A 64 4.38 15.25 -2.63
CA SER A 64 4.53 14.00 -3.39
C SER A 64 5.70 13.19 -2.86
N VAL A 65 5.62 11.86 -2.99
CA VAL A 65 6.68 10.94 -2.57
C VAL A 65 8.01 11.32 -3.24
N ASN A 66 7.98 11.69 -4.52
CA ASN A 66 9.17 12.09 -5.28
C ASN A 66 9.83 13.40 -4.78
N GLN A 67 9.17 14.18 -3.95
CA GLN A 67 9.66 15.47 -3.43
C GLN A 67 9.47 15.56 -1.92
N VAL A 68 9.62 14.46 -1.21
CA VAL A 68 9.38 14.36 0.24
C VAL A 68 10.22 15.35 1.04
N ASP A 69 11.45 15.66 0.61
CA ASP A 69 12.34 16.61 1.28
C ASP A 69 11.73 18.02 1.43
N SER A 70 10.82 18.41 0.54
CA SER A 70 10.10 19.68 0.66
C SER A 70 9.09 19.72 1.80
N CYS A 71 8.77 18.57 2.36
CA CYS A 71 7.79 18.39 3.42
C CYS A 71 8.41 18.24 4.82
N VAL A 72 9.71 17.96 4.92
CA VAL A 72 10.41 17.85 6.20
C VAL A 72 10.64 19.20 6.88
N GLY A 73 11.09 19.17 8.15
CA GLY A 73 11.38 20.38 8.93
C GLY A 73 10.12 21.11 9.44
N ARG A 74 9.02 20.40 9.55
CA ARG A 74 7.74 20.86 10.13
C ARG A 74 7.19 19.78 11.03
N SER A 75 6.31 20.17 11.97
CA SER A 75 5.56 19.24 12.82
C SER A 75 4.14 19.09 12.27
N TYR A 76 3.69 17.88 12.06
CA TYR A 76 2.35 17.59 11.55
C TYR A 76 1.47 16.93 12.62
N ASP A 77 0.19 17.25 12.62
CA ASP A 77 -0.84 16.58 13.41
C ASP A 77 -1.40 15.37 12.68
N LEU A 78 -1.44 15.45 11.35
CA LEU A 78 -1.90 14.36 10.49
C LEU A 78 -1.10 14.31 9.18
N ILE A 79 -0.63 13.13 8.82
CA ILE A 79 -0.09 12.84 7.50
C ILE A 79 -1.00 11.83 6.82
N ILE A 80 -1.45 12.12 5.61
CA ILE A 80 -2.27 11.21 4.80
C ILE A 80 -1.44 10.83 3.58
N PHE A 81 -1.21 9.54 3.35
CA PHE A 81 -0.71 8.99 2.09
C PHE A 81 -1.91 8.53 1.27
N ASP A 82 -2.22 9.28 0.22
CA ASP A 82 -3.26 8.95 -0.74
C ASP A 82 -2.66 8.15 -1.89
N GLU A 83 -3.34 7.10 -2.32
CA GLU A 83 -2.85 6.14 -3.31
C GLU A 83 -1.46 5.56 -2.95
N ALA A 84 -1.30 5.20 -1.69
CA ALA A 84 -0.02 4.81 -1.10
C ALA A 84 0.68 3.66 -1.83
N ALA A 85 -0.06 2.68 -2.37
CA ALA A 85 0.50 1.55 -3.08
C ALA A 85 1.05 1.87 -4.49
N LEU A 86 0.79 3.07 -5.04
CA LEU A 86 1.23 3.46 -6.39
C LEU A 86 2.67 3.98 -6.44
N ALA A 87 3.33 4.20 -5.31
CA ALA A 87 4.73 4.64 -5.25
C ALA A 87 5.44 3.94 -4.10
N ASP A 88 6.75 3.80 -4.20
CA ASP A 88 7.56 3.34 -3.07
C ASP A 88 7.74 4.47 -2.07
N GLY A 89 6.86 4.47 -1.08
CA GLY A 89 6.81 5.49 -0.03
C GLY A 89 7.38 5.04 1.31
N LYS A 90 7.96 3.85 1.42
CA LYS A 90 8.43 3.27 2.69
C LYS A 90 9.46 4.17 3.36
N ASP A 91 10.49 4.57 2.64
CA ASP A 91 11.55 5.43 3.15
C ASP A 91 11.06 6.89 3.30
N ALA A 92 10.22 7.36 2.37
CA ALA A 92 9.58 8.67 2.50
C ALA A 92 8.80 8.79 3.83
N PHE A 93 8.12 7.73 4.25
CA PHE A 93 7.46 7.72 5.55
C PHE A 93 8.44 7.48 6.69
N ASN A 94 9.13 6.34 6.73
CA ASN A 94 9.89 5.90 7.91
C ASN A 94 11.06 6.84 8.23
N VAL A 95 11.76 7.34 7.20
CA VAL A 95 12.97 8.13 7.36
C VAL A 95 12.68 9.62 7.39
N ALA A 96 11.86 10.11 6.45
CA ALA A 96 11.66 11.55 6.27
C ALA A 96 10.48 12.09 7.09
N LEU A 97 9.30 11.44 7.05
CA LEU A 97 8.07 12.03 7.57
C LEU A 97 7.68 11.53 8.97
N ARG A 98 7.97 10.29 9.33
CA ARG A 98 7.67 9.77 10.67
C ARG A 98 8.24 10.64 11.80
N PRO A 99 9.48 11.18 11.72
CA PRO A 99 10.01 12.09 12.73
C PRO A 99 9.26 13.42 12.86
N THR A 100 8.47 13.79 11.85
CA THR A 100 7.66 15.03 11.85
C THR A 100 6.31 14.88 12.57
N LEU A 101 5.95 13.64 12.96
CA LEU A 101 4.81 13.33 13.82
C LEU A 101 5.24 13.37 15.28
N ASP A 102 5.72 14.51 15.72
CA ASP A 102 6.35 14.76 17.02
C ASP A 102 5.40 15.38 18.07
N LYS A 103 4.15 15.64 17.67
CA LYS A 103 3.12 16.15 18.56
C LYS A 103 2.34 15.01 19.22
N GLU A 104 1.82 15.28 20.41
CA GLU A 104 0.92 14.36 21.09
C GLU A 104 -0.32 14.08 20.22
N ASN A 105 -0.66 12.81 20.06
CA ASN A 105 -1.78 12.32 19.24
C ASN A 105 -1.64 12.55 17.73
N SER A 106 -0.46 12.93 17.22
CA SER A 106 -0.23 12.98 15.78
C SER A 106 -0.38 11.59 15.15
N LYS A 107 -0.88 11.53 13.90
CA LYS A 107 -1.25 10.28 13.23
C LYS A 107 -0.81 10.26 11.78
N ALA A 108 -0.59 9.05 11.28
CA ALA A 108 -0.48 8.79 9.84
C ALA A 108 -1.66 7.93 9.37
N LEU A 109 -2.15 8.20 8.16
CA LEU A 109 -3.19 7.43 7.50
C LEU A 109 -2.70 7.06 6.10
N PHE A 110 -2.77 5.79 5.75
CA PHE A 110 -2.41 5.26 4.45
C PHE A 110 -3.65 4.74 3.76
N ILE A 111 -3.95 5.25 2.56
CA ILE A 111 -5.14 4.90 1.79
C ILE A 111 -4.69 4.47 0.41
N SER A 112 -5.16 3.31 -0.06
CA SER A 112 -4.95 2.83 -1.43
C SER A 112 -5.83 1.62 -1.74
N THR A 113 -6.02 1.34 -3.02
CA THR A 113 -6.29 -0.02 -3.48
C THR A 113 -5.01 -0.87 -3.35
N PRO A 114 -5.11 -2.17 -3.05
CA PRO A 114 -3.97 -3.07 -3.04
C PRO A 114 -3.26 -3.15 -4.40
N ARG A 115 -1.95 -3.43 -4.37
CA ARG A 115 -1.14 -3.73 -5.55
C ARG A 115 -0.31 -4.99 -5.30
N GLY A 116 -1.01 -6.10 -4.99
CA GLY A 116 -0.40 -7.35 -4.57
C GLY A 116 0.14 -7.31 -3.12
N ARG A 117 0.77 -8.40 -2.69
CA ARG A 117 1.31 -8.55 -1.32
C ARG A 117 2.74 -8.03 -1.15
N ASN A 118 3.54 -7.99 -2.21
CA ASN A 118 4.97 -7.71 -2.12
C ASN A 118 5.27 -6.22 -2.28
N ASN A 119 4.69 -5.37 -1.42
CA ASN A 119 4.98 -3.96 -1.39
C ASN A 119 4.82 -3.40 0.03
N TRP A 120 5.39 -2.22 0.26
CA TRP A 120 5.39 -1.57 1.56
C TRP A 120 4.00 -1.25 2.11
N PHE A 121 3.02 -0.93 1.25
CA PHE A 121 1.65 -0.66 1.68
C PHE A 121 0.99 -1.92 2.25
N SER A 122 1.21 -3.06 1.61
CA SER A 122 0.76 -4.37 2.11
C SER A 122 1.40 -4.68 3.46
N GLU A 123 2.72 -4.49 3.61
CA GLU A 123 3.41 -4.66 4.89
C GLU A 123 2.77 -3.82 5.99
N PHE A 124 2.50 -2.53 5.70
CA PHE A 124 1.89 -1.62 6.67
C PHE A 124 0.44 -2.01 7.00
N PHE A 125 -0.31 -2.45 5.99
CA PHE A 125 -1.67 -2.93 6.20
C PHE A 125 -1.72 -4.12 7.16
N TYR A 126 -0.83 -5.10 6.99
CA TYR A 126 -0.82 -6.27 7.86
C TYR A 126 -0.33 -5.99 9.28
N ARG A 127 0.39 -4.90 9.56
CA ARG A 127 0.74 -4.47 10.92
C ARG A 127 -0.48 -4.28 11.82
N GLY A 128 -1.59 -3.80 11.27
CA GLY A 128 -2.82 -3.58 12.04
C GLY A 128 -3.54 -4.86 12.50
N PHE A 129 -3.01 -6.04 12.17
CA PHE A 129 -3.54 -7.34 12.58
C PHE A 129 -2.57 -8.15 13.44
N THR A 130 -1.47 -7.55 13.88
CA THR A 130 -0.45 -8.21 14.70
C THR A 130 -0.28 -7.49 16.02
N ASP A 131 -0.03 -8.25 17.09
CA ASP A 131 0.22 -7.70 18.44
C ASP A 131 1.56 -6.95 18.55
N ASP A 132 2.46 -7.14 17.58
CA ASP A 132 3.76 -6.45 17.54
C ASP A 132 3.63 -4.94 17.26
N PHE A 133 2.50 -4.50 16.74
CA PHE A 133 2.24 -3.10 16.36
C PHE A 133 0.91 -2.59 16.95
N PRO A 134 0.79 -2.48 18.29
CA PRO A 134 -0.48 -2.15 18.96
C PRO A 134 -1.03 -0.76 18.62
N GLU A 135 -0.19 0.15 18.10
CA GLU A 135 -0.60 1.48 17.63
C GLU A 135 -1.16 1.50 16.20
N TRP A 136 -1.11 0.37 15.49
CA TRP A 136 -1.62 0.26 14.12
C TRP A 136 -3.03 -0.30 14.12
N CYS A 137 -3.85 0.25 13.21
CA CYS A 137 -5.20 -0.23 12.95
C CYS A 137 -5.42 -0.25 11.44
N SER A 138 -5.87 -1.37 10.89
CA SER A 138 -6.13 -1.53 9.48
C SER A 138 -7.59 -1.83 9.22
N ILE A 139 -8.14 -1.15 8.21
CA ILE A 139 -9.53 -1.29 7.79
C ILE A 139 -9.53 -1.67 6.31
N ARG A 140 -10.25 -2.73 5.96
CA ARG A 140 -10.55 -3.11 4.59
C ARG A 140 -11.98 -2.71 4.28
N ALA A 141 -12.17 -1.97 3.20
CA ALA A 141 -13.47 -1.64 2.64
C ALA A 141 -13.57 -2.17 1.21
N THR A 142 -14.74 -2.59 0.81
CA THR A 142 -15.05 -3.16 -0.51
C THR A 142 -16.12 -2.33 -1.21
N TYR A 143 -16.44 -2.65 -2.45
CA TYR A 143 -17.57 -2.03 -3.14
C TYR A 143 -18.91 -2.18 -2.39
N ARG A 144 -19.04 -3.23 -1.54
CA ARG A 144 -20.26 -3.47 -0.74
C ARG A 144 -20.47 -2.41 0.35
N ASP A 145 -19.38 -1.78 0.78
CA ASP A 145 -19.40 -0.73 1.79
C ASP A 145 -19.68 0.66 1.18
N ASN A 146 -19.75 0.75 -0.16
CA ASN A 146 -20.04 1.98 -0.87
C ASN A 146 -21.51 2.08 -1.31
N PRO A 147 -22.36 2.84 -0.60
CA PRO A 147 -23.79 2.91 -0.91
C PRO A 147 -24.12 3.59 -2.24
N ARG A 148 -23.14 4.15 -2.93
CA ARG A 148 -23.33 4.81 -4.24
C ARG A 148 -23.10 3.87 -5.42
N MET A 149 -22.55 2.70 -5.20
CA MET A 149 -22.35 1.70 -6.25
C MET A 149 -23.63 0.90 -6.46
N SER A 150 -24.11 0.88 -7.70
CA SER A 150 -25.27 0.06 -8.07
C SER A 150 -24.86 -1.36 -8.45
N GLU A 151 -25.79 -2.31 -8.35
CA GLU A 151 -25.56 -3.69 -8.80
C GLU A 151 -25.24 -3.76 -10.32
N SER A 152 -25.82 -2.84 -11.12
CA SER A 152 -25.55 -2.76 -12.55
C SER A 152 -24.10 -2.34 -12.84
N ASP A 153 -23.56 -1.37 -12.09
CA ASP A 153 -22.18 -0.91 -12.26
C ASP A 153 -21.19 -2.03 -11.89
N ILE A 154 -21.50 -2.78 -10.85
CA ILE A 154 -20.70 -3.94 -10.44
C ILE A 154 -20.74 -5.07 -11.45
N ALA A 155 -21.93 -5.35 -12.02
CA ALA A 155 -22.07 -6.38 -13.05
C ALA A 155 -21.34 -6.00 -14.35
N GLU A 156 -21.30 -4.72 -14.71
CA GLU A 156 -20.54 -4.21 -15.85
C GLU A 156 -19.04 -4.29 -15.60
N ALA A 157 -18.58 -3.87 -14.43
CA ALA A 157 -17.18 -3.97 -14.03
C ALA A 157 -16.67 -5.41 -14.09
N ARG A 158 -17.43 -6.38 -13.56
CA ARG A 158 -17.08 -7.82 -13.63
C ARG A 158 -16.96 -8.36 -15.06
N LYS A 159 -17.66 -7.77 -16.03
CA LYS A 159 -17.57 -8.20 -17.43
C LYS A 159 -16.39 -7.57 -18.16
N SER A 160 -15.95 -6.40 -17.70
CA SER A 160 -14.94 -5.59 -18.39
C SER A 160 -13.51 -5.86 -17.94
N MET A 161 -13.30 -6.59 -16.85
CA MET A 161 -11.99 -6.88 -16.29
C MET A 161 -11.84 -8.34 -15.87
N SER A 162 -10.61 -8.78 -15.64
CA SER A 162 -10.35 -10.12 -15.11
C SER A 162 -10.85 -10.23 -13.66
N GLU A 163 -11.09 -11.46 -13.20
CA GLU A 163 -11.47 -11.71 -11.79
C GLU A 163 -10.41 -11.19 -10.81
N ALA A 164 -9.12 -11.29 -11.16
CA ALA A 164 -8.04 -10.77 -10.33
C ALA A 164 -8.09 -9.24 -10.20
N GLU A 165 -8.28 -8.53 -11.31
CA GLU A 165 -8.44 -7.07 -11.31
C GLU A 165 -9.69 -6.65 -10.53
N PHE A 166 -10.81 -7.37 -10.72
CA PHE A 166 -12.03 -7.09 -9.97
C PHE A 166 -11.83 -7.25 -8.46
N ARG A 167 -11.19 -8.34 -8.03
CA ARG A 167 -10.90 -8.57 -6.62
C ARG A 167 -9.98 -7.50 -6.05
N GLN A 168 -8.97 -7.08 -6.79
CA GLN A 168 -8.07 -6.02 -6.38
C GLN A 168 -8.80 -4.67 -6.24
N GLU A 169 -9.46 -4.21 -7.30
CA GLU A 169 -9.99 -2.85 -7.37
C GLU A 169 -11.31 -2.67 -6.61
N TYR A 170 -12.16 -3.71 -6.57
CA TYR A 170 -13.49 -3.64 -5.97
C TYR A 170 -13.61 -4.37 -4.63
N GLU A 171 -12.81 -5.40 -4.40
CA GLU A 171 -12.85 -6.17 -3.15
C GLU A 171 -11.64 -5.91 -2.25
N ALA A 172 -10.73 -5.01 -2.64
CA ALA A 172 -9.51 -4.66 -1.91
C ALA A 172 -8.70 -5.91 -1.50
N ASP A 173 -8.53 -6.85 -2.44
CA ASP A 173 -7.82 -8.09 -2.20
C ASP A 173 -6.32 -7.93 -2.54
N PHE A 174 -5.46 -8.24 -1.57
CA PHE A 174 -4.01 -8.24 -1.73
C PHE A 174 -3.46 -9.48 -2.44
N ASN A 175 -4.27 -10.53 -2.59
CA ASN A 175 -3.82 -11.80 -3.19
C ASN A 175 -3.84 -11.79 -4.72
N THR A 176 -3.98 -10.64 -5.34
CA THR A 176 -3.97 -10.49 -6.79
C THR A 176 -2.56 -10.17 -7.25
N TYR A 177 -1.95 -11.08 -8.00
CA TYR A 177 -0.67 -10.84 -8.64
C TYR A 177 -0.90 -10.49 -10.11
N GLU A 178 -0.57 -9.28 -10.54
CA GLU A 178 -0.41 -8.97 -11.94
C GLU A 178 0.72 -9.85 -12.50
N GLY A 179 0.43 -10.59 -13.56
CA GLY A 179 1.42 -11.48 -14.17
C GLY A 179 1.56 -12.86 -13.52
N GLN A 180 0.73 -13.22 -12.55
CA GLN A 180 0.75 -14.58 -12.00
C GLN A 180 0.35 -15.60 -13.07
N ILE A 181 1.32 -16.41 -13.50
CA ILE A 181 1.11 -17.50 -14.48
C ILE A 181 0.39 -18.68 -13.83
N TRP A 182 0.77 -18.99 -12.58
CA TRP A 182 0.21 -20.11 -11.83
C TRP A 182 -0.73 -19.60 -10.74
N LYS A 183 -1.95 -20.09 -10.73
CA LYS A 183 -2.90 -19.84 -9.64
C LYS A 183 -2.83 -21.02 -8.69
N PHE A 184 -2.62 -20.76 -7.42
CA PHE A 184 -2.73 -21.76 -6.37
C PHE A 184 -3.62 -21.25 -5.23
N ASP A 185 -4.31 -22.18 -4.60
CA ASP A 185 -5.10 -21.94 -3.43
C ASP A 185 -4.26 -22.22 -2.17
N PHE A 186 -4.01 -21.16 -1.42
CA PHE A 186 -3.14 -21.24 -0.25
C PHE A 186 -3.66 -22.22 0.80
N GLU A 187 -4.97 -22.26 1.03
CA GLU A 187 -5.57 -23.11 2.08
C GLU A 187 -5.47 -24.60 1.73
N SER A 188 -5.63 -24.94 0.47
CA SER A 188 -5.62 -26.36 0.02
C SER A 188 -4.26 -26.86 -0.44
N GLN A 189 -3.39 -25.97 -0.94
CA GLN A 189 -2.13 -26.34 -1.60
C GLN A 189 -0.87 -26.06 -0.75
N VAL A 190 -0.96 -25.22 0.28
CA VAL A 190 0.15 -25.03 1.23
C VAL A 190 -0.05 -25.95 2.43
N LYS A 191 0.96 -26.81 2.67
CA LYS A 191 0.94 -27.82 3.74
C LYS A 191 2.25 -27.78 4.50
N ASP A 192 2.21 -28.24 5.74
CA ASP A 192 3.43 -28.54 6.49
C ASP A 192 4.12 -29.76 5.86
N LEU A 193 5.29 -29.53 5.28
CA LEU A 193 6.11 -30.57 4.63
C LEU A 193 7.21 -31.13 5.56
N SER A 194 7.22 -30.79 6.85
CA SER A 194 8.24 -31.23 7.80
C SER A 194 8.37 -32.77 7.94
N GLN A 195 7.32 -33.49 7.58
CA GLN A 195 7.25 -34.96 7.57
C GLN A 195 7.33 -35.58 6.18
N LEU A 196 7.57 -34.78 5.12
CA LEU A 196 7.67 -35.29 3.77
C LEU A 196 8.97 -36.11 3.58
N ASP A 197 8.83 -37.38 3.30
CA ASP A 197 9.96 -38.25 2.96
C ASP A 197 10.27 -38.16 1.46
N THR A 198 11.28 -37.41 1.11
CA THR A 198 11.73 -37.22 -0.28
C THR A 198 12.66 -38.33 -0.77
N SER A 199 12.97 -39.36 0.03
CA SER A 199 13.94 -40.41 -0.33
C SER A 199 13.56 -41.26 -1.53
N ARG A 200 12.25 -41.25 -1.89
CA ARG A 200 11.70 -41.99 -3.04
C ARG A 200 11.21 -41.05 -4.16
N MET A 201 11.48 -39.78 -4.04
CA MET A 201 11.05 -38.76 -4.99
C MET A 201 12.23 -38.34 -5.87
N ASP A 202 11.93 -37.90 -7.08
CA ASP A 202 12.90 -37.17 -7.88
C ASP A 202 12.96 -35.72 -7.39
N VAL A 203 14.15 -35.28 -7.07
CA VAL A 203 14.36 -33.89 -6.58
C VAL A 203 15.16 -33.10 -7.61
N PHE A 204 14.63 -31.97 -8.04
CA PHE A 204 15.32 -31.06 -8.94
C PHE A 204 15.36 -29.65 -8.37
N ALA A 205 16.36 -28.88 -8.79
CA ALA A 205 16.45 -27.47 -8.46
C ALA A 205 16.52 -26.63 -9.72
N GLY A 206 15.76 -25.55 -9.74
CA GLY A 206 15.82 -24.51 -10.77
C GLY A 206 16.44 -23.25 -10.19
N LEU A 207 17.45 -22.71 -10.86
CA LEU A 207 18.15 -21.48 -10.47
C LEU A 207 17.98 -20.44 -11.56
N ASP A 208 17.49 -19.25 -11.17
CA ASP A 208 17.49 -18.04 -11.98
C ASP A 208 18.36 -16.98 -11.31
N VAL A 209 19.39 -16.50 -12.00
CA VAL A 209 20.40 -15.59 -11.44
C VAL A 209 20.10 -14.18 -11.87
N GLY A 210 19.88 -13.29 -10.90
CA GLY A 210 19.68 -11.88 -11.11
C GLY A 210 20.56 -11.03 -10.15
N TYR A 211 20.67 -9.73 -10.42
CA TYR A 211 21.30 -8.78 -9.50
C TYR A 211 20.29 -7.75 -9.01
N LYS A 212 19.69 -6.96 -9.92
CA LYS A 212 18.57 -6.06 -9.60
C LYS A 212 17.27 -6.85 -9.39
N ASP A 213 16.99 -7.75 -10.32
CA ASP A 213 15.97 -8.76 -10.10
C ASP A 213 16.53 -9.82 -9.14
N PRO A 214 15.71 -10.38 -8.24
CA PRO A 214 16.19 -11.36 -7.28
C PRO A 214 16.77 -12.60 -7.96
N THR A 215 17.87 -13.12 -7.42
CA THR A 215 18.27 -14.51 -7.68
C THR A 215 17.26 -15.41 -7.00
N ALA A 216 16.64 -16.30 -7.77
CA ALA A 216 15.66 -17.25 -7.30
C ALA A 216 16.17 -18.70 -7.45
N LEU A 217 16.03 -19.49 -6.39
CA LEU A 217 16.24 -20.94 -6.41
C LEU A 217 14.97 -21.62 -5.90
N CYS A 218 14.45 -22.57 -6.65
CA CYS A 218 13.34 -23.40 -6.23
C CYS A 218 13.78 -24.86 -6.22
N VAL A 219 13.50 -25.57 -5.14
CA VAL A 219 13.74 -27.02 -5.03
C VAL A 219 12.39 -27.73 -5.06
N ILE A 220 12.21 -28.61 -6.02
CA ILE A 220 10.95 -29.31 -6.27
C ILE A 220 11.19 -30.82 -6.13
N ALA A 221 10.34 -31.48 -5.37
CA ALA A 221 10.26 -32.95 -5.33
C ALA A 221 9.06 -33.43 -6.11
N TYR A 222 9.22 -34.46 -6.90
CA TYR A 222 8.14 -35.14 -7.63
C TYR A 222 7.90 -36.55 -7.07
N ASP A 223 6.67 -36.76 -6.62
CA ASP A 223 6.21 -38.06 -6.12
C ASP A 223 5.55 -38.83 -7.29
N TRP A 224 6.18 -39.93 -7.70
CA TRP A 224 5.69 -40.80 -8.78
C TRP A 224 4.46 -41.61 -8.37
N ASP A 225 4.27 -41.88 -7.07
CA ASP A 225 3.15 -42.70 -6.59
C ASP A 225 1.87 -41.84 -6.52
N GLU A 226 1.99 -40.57 -6.10
CA GLU A 226 0.88 -39.62 -6.01
C GLU A 226 0.73 -38.72 -7.24
N GLU A 227 1.67 -38.75 -8.18
CA GLU A 227 1.75 -37.86 -9.36
C GLU A 227 1.69 -36.38 -8.98
N LYS A 228 2.40 -36.00 -7.92
CA LYS A 228 2.37 -34.63 -7.34
C LYS A 228 3.75 -33.99 -7.30
N TYR A 229 3.73 -32.66 -7.46
CA TYR A 229 4.90 -31.82 -7.23
C TYR A 229 4.81 -31.15 -5.87
N TYR A 230 5.92 -31.11 -5.16
CA TYR A 230 6.09 -30.40 -3.90
C TYR A 230 7.21 -29.38 -4.05
N LEU A 231 6.92 -28.08 -3.79
CA LEU A 231 7.97 -27.09 -3.59
C LEU A 231 8.48 -27.29 -2.16
N VAL A 232 9.68 -27.85 -2.02
CA VAL A 232 10.23 -28.30 -0.72
C VAL A 232 11.17 -27.27 -0.11
N ASP A 233 11.77 -26.42 -0.96
CA ASP A 233 12.63 -25.33 -0.49
C ASP A 233 12.67 -24.20 -1.53
N GLU A 234 12.90 -22.97 -1.06
CA GLU A 234 13.05 -21.81 -1.91
C GLU A 234 14.08 -20.81 -1.35
N TYR A 235 14.75 -20.13 -2.26
CA TYR A 235 15.63 -19.01 -1.93
C TYR A 235 15.32 -17.86 -2.89
N LEU A 236 15.14 -16.66 -2.33
CA LEU A 236 14.90 -15.45 -3.10
C LEU A 236 15.68 -14.30 -2.48
N ASN A 237 16.62 -13.72 -3.21
CA ASN A 237 17.42 -12.61 -2.71
C ASN A 237 17.90 -11.70 -3.86
N ALA A 238 17.88 -10.39 -3.64
CA ALA A 238 18.33 -9.40 -4.61
C ALA A 238 19.57 -8.65 -4.11
N GLU A 239 20.21 -7.91 -5.01
CA GLU A 239 21.34 -7.01 -4.71
C GLU A 239 22.54 -7.71 -4.05
N ARG A 240 22.76 -8.98 -4.40
CA ARG A 240 23.92 -9.77 -3.97
C ARG A 240 24.76 -10.20 -5.17
N THR A 241 26.06 -10.26 -4.97
CA THR A 241 26.97 -10.88 -5.96
C THR A 241 26.85 -12.40 -5.90
N THR A 242 27.30 -13.09 -6.94
CA THR A 242 27.30 -14.57 -6.99
C THR A 242 28.06 -15.21 -5.82
N GLU A 243 29.06 -14.52 -5.26
CA GLU A 243 29.82 -14.99 -4.10
C GLU A 243 29.05 -14.82 -2.76
N GLN A 244 28.00 -14.01 -2.76
CA GLN A 244 27.17 -13.71 -1.57
C GLN A 244 25.90 -14.57 -1.50
N HIS A 245 25.57 -15.28 -2.59
CA HIS A 245 24.50 -16.28 -2.66
C HIS A 245 25.01 -17.65 -2.24
#